data_5ee6029f1d3a1b785d1c043b47dd2076
#
_entry.id   5ee6029f1d3a1b785d1c043b47dd2076
#
_cell.length_a   1.000
_cell.length_b   1.000
_cell.length_c   1.000
_cell.angle_alpha   90.00
_cell.angle_beta   90.00
_cell.angle_gamma   90.00
#
_symmetry.space_group_name_H-M   'P 1'
#
loop_
_entity.id
_entity.type
_entity.pdbx_description
1 polymer ?
#
loop_
_entity_poly.entity_id
_entity_poly.type
_entity_poly.pdbx_seq_one_letter_code
_entity_poly.pdbx_strand_id
1 'polypeptide(L)'
;MKHQRHFDTHEAAQREAVQIRKMIGDLDRSVQLLRCDIATEEERTGISDPSDAAYPILARVLAARRDNLRDTIIALEKRLSTLDQVELFAEAA
;
A
#
# COMPACT_ATOMS: atom_id res chain seq x y z
N MET A 1 33.53 -9.62 14.45
CA MET A 1 32.75 -10.02 13.26
C MET A 1 31.30 -10.34 13.56
N LYS A 2 30.98 -11.02 14.64
CA LYS A 2 29.59 -11.23 15.04
C LYS A 2 28.83 -9.92 15.31
N HIS A 3 29.51 -8.87 15.77
CA HIS A 3 28.93 -7.56 15.99
C HIS A 3 28.54 -6.87 14.71
N GLN A 4 29.31 -7.03 13.62
CA GLN A 4 29.00 -6.45 12.33
C GLN A 4 27.73 -7.03 11.73
N ARG A 5 27.49 -8.33 11.86
CA ARG A 5 26.25 -8.96 11.36
C ARG A 5 25.00 -8.43 12.05
N HIS A 6 25.09 -8.15 13.34
CA HIS A 6 23.97 -7.60 14.11
C HIS A 6 23.67 -6.16 13.66
N PHE A 7 24.70 -5.34 13.48
CA PHE A 7 24.59 -3.99 12.94
C PHE A 7 24.05 -3.99 11.52
N ASP A 8 24.57 -4.86 10.66
CA ASP A 8 24.16 -4.96 9.27
C ASP A 8 22.68 -5.34 9.14
N THR A 9 22.19 -6.24 10.01
CA THR A 9 20.78 -6.65 10.03
C THR A 9 19.89 -5.48 10.46
N HIS A 10 20.30 -4.73 11.50
CA HIS A 10 19.55 -3.58 11.99
C HIS A 10 19.49 -2.47 10.93
N GLU A 11 20.63 -2.14 10.33
CA GLU A 11 20.70 -1.13 9.28
C GLU A 11 19.91 -1.54 8.04
N ALA A 12 19.98 -2.82 7.66
CA ALA A 12 19.23 -3.35 6.52
C ALA A 12 17.72 -3.26 6.79
N ALA A 13 17.28 -3.59 8.01
CA ALA A 13 15.88 -3.47 8.40
C ALA A 13 15.41 -2.01 8.37
N GLN A 14 16.23 -1.07 8.82
CA GLN A 14 15.90 0.35 8.77
C GLN A 14 15.78 0.86 7.33
N ARG A 15 16.71 0.45 6.45
CA ARG A 15 16.66 0.83 5.04
C ARG A 15 15.40 0.26 4.36
N GLU A 16 15.08 -1.00 4.64
CA GLU A 16 13.88 -1.62 4.09
C GLU A 16 12.63 -0.90 4.58
N ALA A 17 12.56 -0.56 5.87
CA ALA A 17 11.44 0.18 6.45
C ALA A 17 11.23 1.53 5.77
N VAL A 18 12.30 2.28 5.52
CA VAL A 18 12.24 3.58 4.82
C VAL A 18 11.70 3.41 3.41
N GLN A 19 12.19 2.40 2.68
CA GLN A 19 11.71 2.10 1.32
C GLN A 19 10.23 1.70 1.31
N ILE A 20 9.81 0.88 2.26
CA ILE A 20 8.42 0.45 2.35
C ILE A 20 7.50 1.63 2.64
N ARG A 21 7.87 2.52 3.57
CA ARG A 21 7.07 3.72 3.86
C ARG A 21 6.90 4.60 2.63
N LYS A 22 7.96 4.75 1.85
CA LYS A 22 7.90 5.49 0.58
C LYS A 22 6.97 4.82 -0.41
N MET A 23 7.07 3.50 -0.56
CA MET A 23 6.20 2.74 -1.45
C MET A 23 4.73 2.86 -1.05
N ILE A 24 4.44 2.76 0.24
CA ILE A 24 3.07 2.94 0.76
C ILE A 24 2.55 4.33 0.40
N GLY A 25 3.35 5.38 0.61
CA GLY A 25 2.97 6.75 0.24
C GLY A 25 2.67 6.89 -1.25
N ASP A 26 3.50 6.31 -2.11
CA ASP A 26 3.31 6.35 -3.55
C ASP A 26 2.03 5.60 -3.96
N LEU A 27 1.80 4.42 -3.38
CA LEU A 27 0.61 3.62 -3.64
C LEU A 27 -0.67 4.31 -3.14
N ASP A 28 -0.61 4.95 -1.97
CA ASP A 28 -1.73 5.74 -1.44
C ASP A 28 -2.14 6.86 -2.41
N ARG A 29 -1.17 7.56 -2.98
CA ARG A 29 -1.46 8.59 -3.98
C ARG A 29 -2.12 8.00 -5.21
N SER A 30 -1.65 6.84 -5.67
CA SER A 30 -2.27 6.13 -6.80
C SER A 30 -3.71 5.73 -6.49
N VAL A 31 -3.98 5.25 -5.26
CA VAL A 31 -5.34 4.91 -4.81
C VAL A 31 -6.24 6.14 -4.84
N GLN A 32 -5.75 7.30 -4.37
CA GLN A 32 -6.53 8.54 -4.39
C GLN A 32 -6.86 8.99 -5.81
N LEU A 33 -5.90 8.89 -6.73
CA LEU A 33 -6.14 9.22 -8.14
C LEU A 33 -7.19 8.29 -8.76
N LEU A 34 -7.12 6.99 -8.47
CA LEU A 34 -8.11 6.02 -8.95
C LEU A 34 -9.51 6.32 -8.40
N ARG A 35 -9.61 6.70 -7.13
CA ARG A 35 -10.89 7.11 -6.54
C ARG A 35 -11.49 8.32 -7.24
N CYS A 36 -10.67 9.31 -7.57
CA CYS A 36 -11.10 10.47 -8.32
C CYS A 36 -11.59 10.09 -9.71
N ASP A 37 -10.87 9.20 -10.40
CA ASP A 37 -11.24 8.75 -11.74
C ASP A 37 -12.55 7.95 -11.71
N ILE A 38 -12.75 7.10 -10.70
CA ILE A 38 -13.99 6.37 -10.50
C ILE A 38 -15.15 7.35 -10.29
N ALA A 39 -14.98 8.33 -9.42
CA ALA A 39 -16.00 9.34 -9.14
C ALA A 39 -16.36 10.12 -10.40
N THR A 40 -15.37 10.46 -11.22
CA THR A 40 -15.60 11.15 -12.51
C THR A 40 -16.43 10.30 -13.46
N GLU A 41 -16.13 9.00 -13.55
CA GLU A 41 -16.90 8.09 -14.41
C GLU A 41 -18.34 7.91 -13.90
N GLU A 42 -18.52 7.79 -12.60
CA GLU A 42 -19.85 7.69 -11.99
C GLU A 42 -20.65 8.96 -12.23
N GLU A 43 -20.03 10.11 -12.09
CA GLU A 43 -20.67 11.41 -12.35
C GLU A 43 -21.05 11.54 -13.83
N ARG A 44 -20.16 11.14 -14.74
CA ARG A 44 -20.40 11.19 -16.20
C ARG A 44 -21.61 10.37 -16.61
N THR A 45 -21.81 9.20 -16.00
CA THR A 45 -22.90 8.28 -16.33
C THR A 45 -24.16 8.51 -15.48
N GLY A 46 -24.03 9.18 -14.34
CA GLY A 46 -25.11 9.33 -13.37
C GLY A 46 -25.42 8.05 -12.59
N ILE A 47 -24.57 7.01 -12.72
CA ILE A 47 -24.76 5.71 -12.06
C ILE A 47 -23.61 5.50 -11.10
N SER A 48 -23.91 5.43 -9.79
CA SER A 48 -22.92 5.27 -8.74
C SER A 48 -23.00 3.92 -8.03
N ASP A 49 -24.02 3.11 -8.29
CA ASP A 49 -24.20 1.80 -7.67
C ASP A 49 -23.46 0.73 -8.49
N PRO A 50 -22.38 0.12 -7.93
CA PRO A 50 -21.62 -0.92 -8.64
C PRO A 50 -22.44 -2.18 -8.96
N SER A 51 -23.57 -2.40 -8.28
CA SER A 51 -24.43 -3.54 -8.54
C SER A 51 -25.38 -3.30 -9.72
N ASP A 52 -25.50 -2.07 -10.19
CA ASP A 52 -26.32 -1.73 -11.35
C ASP A 52 -25.68 -2.32 -12.62
N ALA A 53 -26.50 -2.98 -13.46
CA ALA A 53 -26.04 -3.57 -14.72
C ALA A 53 -25.46 -2.53 -15.68
N ALA A 54 -25.91 -1.28 -15.57
CA ALA A 54 -25.44 -0.17 -16.41
C ALA A 54 -24.24 0.58 -15.79
N TYR A 55 -23.68 0.09 -14.68
CA TYR A 55 -22.51 0.70 -14.08
C TYR A 55 -21.33 0.70 -15.07
N PRO A 56 -20.59 1.81 -15.20
CA PRO A 56 -19.56 1.91 -16.25
C PRO A 56 -18.47 0.85 -16.08
N ILE A 57 -18.14 0.18 -17.18
CA ILE A 57 -17.10 -0.85 -17.22
C ILE A 57 -15.75 -0.26 -16.77
N LEU A 58 -15.44 0.96 -17.22
CA LEU A 58 -14.20 1.63 -16.83
C LEU A 58 -14.12 1.80 -15.31
N ALA A 59 -15.21 2.20 -14.66
CA ALA A 59 -15.24 2.35 -13.22
C ALA A 59 -15.00 1.00 -12.50
N ARG A 60 -15.53 -0.11 -13.05
CA ARG A 60 -15.27 -1.45 -12.52
C ARG A 60 -13.78 -1.83 -12.60
N VAL A 61 -13.16 -1.55 -13.74
CA VAL A 61 -11.74 -1.84 -13.95
C VAL A 61 -10.89 -1.00 -13.01
N LEU A 62 -11.19 0.28 -12.86
CA LEU A 62 -10.48 1.18 -11.96
C LEU A 62 -10.65 0.77 -10.49
N ALA A 63 -11.84 0.32 -10.11
CA ALA A 63 -12.12 -0.16 -8.76
C ALA A 63 -11.33 -1.44 -8.43
N ALA A 64 -11.26 -2.37 -9.38
CA ALA A 64 -10.47 -3.59 -9.21
C ALA A 64 -8.98 -3.25 -9.04
N ARG A 65 -8.47 -2.30 -9.81
CA ARG A 65 -7.09 -1.84 -9.71
C ARG A 65 -6.83 -1.17 -8.38
N ARG A 66 -7.75 -0.32 -7.90
CA ARG A 66 -7.68 0.31 -6.57
C ARG A 66 -7.60 -0.75 -5.48
N ASP A 67 -8.43 -1.78 -5.55
CA ASP A 67 -8.49 -2.84 -4.55
C ASP A 67 -7.20 -3.64 -4.52
N ASN A 68 -6.61 -3.94 -5.69
CA ASN A 68 -5.31 -4.60 -5.79
C ASN A 68 -4.20 -3.76 -5.15
N LEU A 69 -4.19 -2.45 -5.36
CA LEU A 69 -3.21 -1.56 -4.74
C LEU A 69 -3.39 -1.50 -3.22
N ARG A 70 -4.64 -1.49 -2.75
CA ARG A 70 -4.93 -1.51 -1.31
C ARG A 70 -4.45 -2.81 -0.67
N ASP A 71 -4.61 -3.95 -1.33
CA ASP A 71 -4.10 -5.23 -0.84
C ASP A 71 -2.57 -5.21 -0.74
N THR A 72 -1.90 -4.61 -1.72
CA THR A 72 -0.45 -4.43 -1.69
C THR A 72 -0.03 -3.55 -0.50
N ILE A 73 -0.75 -2.46 -0.25
CA ILE A 73 -0.49 -1.58 0.90
C ILE A 73 -0.61 -2.37 2.20
N ILE A 74 -1.65 -3.18 2.34
CA ILE A 74 -1.86 -4.01 3.54
C ILE A 74 -0.68 -4.98 3.73
N ALA A 75 -0.22 -5.62 2.65
CA ALA A 75 0.94 -6.52 2.72
C ALA A 75 2.21 -5.78 3.14
N LEU A 76 2.43 -4.58 2.61
CA LEU A 76 3.58 -3.74 2.97
C LEU A 76 3.50 -3.27 4.42
N GLU A 77 2.31 -2.90 4.91
CA GLU A 77 2.11 -2.52 6.31
C GLU A 77 2.42 -3.67 7.26
N LYS A 78 2.03 -4.90 6.90
CA LYS A 78 2.38 -6.10 7.67
C LYS A 78 3.89 -6.31 7.72
N ARG A 79 4.56 -6.15 6.59
CA ARG A 79 6.02 -6.27 6.53
C ARG A 79 6.69 -5.19 7.39
N LEU A 80 6.18 -3.97 7.33
CA LEU A 80 6.68 -2.85 8.12
C LEU A 80 6.54 -3.14 9.62
N SER A 81 5.41 -3.70 10.04
CA SER A 81 5.18 -4.11 11.43
C SER A 81 6.19 -5.16 11.88
N THR A 82 6.51 -6.13 11.02
CA THR A 82 7.52 -7.15 11.29
C THR A 82 8.90 -6.52 11.48
N LEU A 83 9.26 -5.56 10.64
CA LEU A 83 10.54 -4.86 10.74
C LEU A 83 10.63 -4.03 12.03
N ASP A 84 9.55 -3.39 12.44
CA ASP A 84 9.49 -2.64 13.70
C ASP A 84 9.69 -3.57 14.89
N GLN A 85 9.17 -4.79 14.87
CA GLN A 85 9.41 -5.80 15.90
C GLN A 85 10.88 -6.22 15.95
N VAL A 86 11.54 -6.36 14.80
CA VAL A 86 12.97 -6.66 14.72
C VAL A 86 13.78 -5.55 15.40
N GLU A 87 13.43 -4.29 15.18
CA GLU A 87 14.09 -3.15 15.85
C GLU A 87 13.89 -3.18 17.36
N LEU A 88 12.69 -3.47 17.84
CA LEU A 88 12.41 -3.58 19.27
C LEU A 88 13.24 -4.67 19.92
N PHE A 89 13.40 -5.82 19.27
CA PHE A 89 14.27 -6.90 19.73
C PHE A 89 15.74 -6.46 19.80
N ALA A 90 16.20 -5.74 18.79
CA ALA A 90 17.57 -5.24 18.75
C ALA A 90 17.85 -4.25 19.88
N GLU A 91 16.90 -3.38 20.22
CA GLU A 91 17.02 -2.41 21.31
C GLU A 91 16.97 -3.07 22.68
N ALA A 92 16.17 -4.13 22.83
CA ALA A 92 16.04 -4.87 24.09
C ALA A 92 17.26 -5.74 24.41
N ALA A 93 18.04 -6.10 23.41
CA ALA A 93 19.25 -6.90 23.57
C ALA A 93 20.44 -6.03 23.95
#